data_e12b5723766e83c2736e2288df490e46
#
_entry.id   e12b5723766e83c2736e2288df490e46
#
_cell.length_a   1.000
_cell.length_b   1.000
_cell.length_c   1.000
_cell.angle_alpha   90.00
_cell.angle_beta   90.00
_cell.angle_gamma   90.00
#
_symmetry.space_group_name_H-M   'P 1'
#
loop_
_entity.id
_entity.type
_entity.pdbx_description
1 polymer ?
#
loop_
_entity_poly.entity_id
_entity_poly.type
_entity_poly.pdbx_seq_one_letter_code
_entity_poly.pdbx_strand_id
1 'polypeptide(L)'
;MSWLTQRPQTSDPTNYYTVGLNKTTLLVGLGNPGKEYAGTRHNVGFLCLDEFVAKTDAMGDWMQKKDLKCLLSSGQIGDSRVIAIKPMTFMNLSGEAVQAVISFYKIDPTRLAVIHDELDIDFGQIRLRVGGSSAGHNGIKSVTIAIGEGYGRIRIGVGPKKPVRIKAEDFVLQKFSEAEQQQLSNLTREVNAILSEYLYGAQFPHDTRNFLV
;
A
#
# COMPACT_ATOMS: atom_id res chain seq x y z
N MET A 1 -14.06 25.81 62.44
CA MET A 1 -14.47 26.04 61.06
C MET A 1 -13.29 25.59 60.18
N SER A 2 -13.40 24.36 59.62
CA SER A 2 -12.33 23.76 58.83
C SER A 2 -12.64 23.97 57.35
N TRP A 3 -11.76 24.67 56.64
CA TRP A 3 -11.84 24.82 55.18
C TRP A 3 -11.01 23.69 54.56
N LEU A 4 -11.67 22.62 54.16
CA LEU A 4 -11.09 21.55 53.33
C LEU A 4 -10.98 22.07 51.91
N THR A 5 -9.75 22.37 51.49
CA THR A 5 -9.39 22.61 50.09
C THR A 5 -9.56 21.32 49.29
N GLN A 6 -10.58 21.27 48.43
CA GLN A 6 -10.68 20.25 47.39
C GLN A 6 -9.53 20.44 46.40
N ARG A 7 -8.69 19.40 46.25
CA ARG A 7 -7.70 19.34 45.16
C ARG A 7 -8.46 19.20 43.83
N PRO A 8 -8.08 19.95 42.79
CA PRO A 8 -8.64 19.70 41.46
C PRO A 8 -8.30 18.27 41.03
N GLN A 9 -9.29 17.53 40.56
CA GLN A 9 -9.06 16.26 39.89
C GLN A 9 -8.27 16.55 38.62
N THR A 10 -7.04 16.07 38.55
CA THR A 10 -6.25 16.04 37.33
C THR A 10 -6.93 15.09 36.37
N SER A 11 -7.45 15.59 35.26
CA SER A 11 -7.93 14.80 34.14
C SER A 11 -6.80 13.85 33.70
N ASP A 12 -7.12 12.57 33.61
CA ASP A 12 -6.22 11.47 33.28
C ASP A 12 -5.49 11.77 31.96
N PRO A 13 -4.13 11.91 31.94
CA PRO A 13 -3.37 12.22 30.72
C PRO A 13 -3.38 11.09 29.69
N THR A 14 -3.90 9.92 30.02
CA THR A 14 -3.99 8.75 29.12
C THR A 14 -4.97 8.92 27.96
N ASN A 15 -5.94 9.84 28.06
CA ASN A 15 -6.97 10.03 27.03
C ASN A 15 -6.51 10.90 25.83
N TYR A 16 -5.43 11.63 25.95
CA TYR A 16 -4.94 12.51 24.87
C TYR A 16 -4.10 11.76 23.81
N TYR A 17 -3.57 10.58 24.13
CA TYR A 17 -2.72 9.83 23.22
C TYR A 17 -3.46 8.79 22.36
N THR A 18 -4.70 8.45 22.69
CA THR A 18 -5.50 7.47 21.95
C THR A 18 -6.26 8.04 20.76
N VAL A 19 -6.55 9.32 20.74
CA VAL A 19 -7.33 9.97 19.66
C VAL A 19 -6.51 10.10 18.35
N GLY A 20 -5.17 10.15 18.43
CA GLY A 20 -4.29 10.28 17.26
C GLY A 20 -3.89 8.94 16.61
N LEU A 21 -3.88 7.83 17.36
CA LEU A 21 -3.36 6.54 16.89
C LEU A 21 -4.33 5.81 15.93
N ASN A 22 -5.63 6.11 16.00
CA ASN A 22 -6.65 5.45 15.18
C ASN A 22 -6.77 6.02 13.75
N LYS A 23 -5.99 7.04 13.39
CA LYS A 23 -6.05 7.70 12.08
C LYS A 23 -4.80 7.48 11.22
N THR A 24 -3.95 6.51 11.54
CA THR A 24 -2.80 6.19 10.68
C THR A 24 -3.20 5.18 9.61
N THR A 25 -2.97 5.52 8.34
CA THR A 25 -3.20 4.64 7.19
C THR A 25 -1.86 4.22 6.60
N LEU A 26 -1.71 2.91 6.32
CA LEU A 26 -0.53 2.34 5.70
C LEU A 26 -0.81 1.99 4.24
N LEU A 27 0.00 2.55 3.35
CA LEU A 27 0.01 2.22 1.93
C LEU A 27 1.25 1.38 1.62
N VAL A 28 1.07 0.24 0.99
CA VAL A 28 2.14 -0.69 0.63
C VAL A 28 2.17 -0.89 -0.87
N GLY A 29 3.24 -0.47 -1.54
CA GLY A 29 3.51 -0.90 -2.90
C GLY A 29 4.32 -2.19 -2.86
N LEU A 30 3.89 -3.23 -3.56
CA LEU A 30 4.67 -4.46 -3.70
C LEU A 30 5.61 -4.39 -4.91
N GLY A 31 6.80 -4.98 -4.75
CA GLY A 31 7.85 -5.04 -5.75
C GLY A 31 9.09 -5.74 -5.20
N ASN A 32 10.04 -6.06 -6.06
CA ASN A 32 11.37 -6.54 -5.70
C ASN A 32 12.38 -5.37 -5.70
N PRO A 33 13.29 -5.30 -4.71
CA PRO A 33 14.37 -4.34 -4.71
C PRO A 33 15.43 -4.71 -5.76
N GLY A 34 16.04 -3.72 -6.38
CA GLY A 34 17.11 -3.89 -7.37
C GLY A 34 16.76 -3.23 -8.71
N LYS A 35 17.82 -2.74 -9.40
CA LYS A 35 17.67 -2.05 -10.69
C LYS A 35 17.17 -2.98 -11.80
N GLU A 36 17.46 -4.27 -11.69
CA GLU A 36 17.02 -5.31 -12.61
C GLU A 36 15.52 -5.50 -12.64
N TYR A 37 14.84 -5.22 -11.51
CA TYR A 37 13.37 -5.32 -11.38
C TYR A 37 12.64 -4.02 -11.72
N ALA A 38 13.39 -2.92 -11.91
CA ALA A 38 12.80 -1.63 -12.23
C ALA A 38 12.01 -1.69 -13.56
N GLY A 39 10.77 -1.22 -13.54
CA GLY A 39 9.88 -1.21 -14.71
C GLY A 39 9.31 -2.58 -15.10
N THR A 40 9.48 -3.62 -14.27
CA THR A 40 8.78 -4.90 -14.46
C THR A 40 7.33 -4.79 -14.00
N ARG A 41 6.46 -5.69 -14.53
CA ARG A 41 5.05 -5.76 -14.12
C ARG A 41 4.91 -6.01 -12.63
N HIS A 42 5.80 -6.85 -12.05
CA HIS A 42 5.80 -7.19 -10.63
C HIS A 42 6.16 -6.00 -9.72
N ASN A 43 6.77 -4.95 -10.27
CA ASN A 43 7.10 -3.72 -9.55
C ASN A 43 6.06 -2.59 -9.77
N VAL A 44 4.89 -2.89 -10.34
CA VAL A 44 3.85 -1.88 -10.56
C VAL A 44 3.38 -1.23 -9.27
N GLY A 45 3.39 -1.96 -8.14
CA GLY A 45 3.08 -1.41 -6.83
C GLY A 45 4.08 -0.34 -6.40
N PHE A 46 5.38 -0.56 -6.63
CA PHE A 46 6.42 0.45 -6.38
C PHE A 46 6.22 1.67 -7.26
N LEU A 47 6.00 1.46 -8.56
CA LEU A 47 5.77 2.52 -9.54
C LEU A 47 4.61 3.44 -9.12
N CYS A 48 3.46 2.86 -8.78
CA CYS A 48 2.29 3.64 -8.41
C CYS A 48 2.51 4.43 -7.11
N LEU A 49 3.18 3.82 -6.13
CA LEU A 49 3.42 4.48 -4.87
C LEU A 49 4.52 5.56 -4.97
N ASP A 50 5.52 5.38 -5.85
CA ASP A 50 6.49 6.43 -6.17
C ASP A 50 5.81 7.67 -6.76
N GLU A 51 4.90 7.48 -7.71
CA GLU A 51 4.12 8.57 -8.31
C GLU A 51 3.18 9.25 -7.30
N PHE A 52 2.54 8.48 -6.43
CA PHE A 52 1.70 9.03 -5.38
C PHE A 52 2.50 9.93 -4.44
N VAL A 53 3.65 9.46 -3.95
CA VAL A 53 4.51 10.23 -3.04
C VAL A 53 5.05 11.48 -3.75
N ALA A 54 5.52 11.35 -4.99
CA ALA A 54 6.07 12.47 -5.74
C ALA A 54 5.05 13.57 -6.08
N LYS A 55 3.76 13.21 -6.21
CA LYS A 55 2.67 14.16 -6.56
C LYS A 55 1.89 14.67 -5.36
N THR A 56 2.21 14.22 -4.16
CA THR A 56 1.49 14.60 -2.94
C THR A 56 2.41 15.45 -2.06
N ASP A 57 2.30 16.76 -2.13
CA ASP A 57 3.15 17.73 -1.41
C ASP A 57 3.23 17.47 0.11
N ALA A 58 2.19 16.86 0.67
CA ALA A 58 2.14 16.51 2.07
C ALA A 58 3.03 15.32 2.46
N MET A 59 3.53 14.54 1.47
CA MET A 59 4.41 13.40 1.70
C MET A 59 5.88 13.82 1.67
N GLY A 60 6.66 13.30 2.63
CA GLY A 60 8.11 13.51 2.65
C GLY A 60 8.86 12.57 1.69
N ASP A 61 10.17 12.81 1.56
CA ASP A 61 11.05 11.97 0.77
C ASP A 61 11.12 10.52 1.28
N TRP A 62 11.48 9.60 0.37
CA TRP A 62 11.75 8.22 0.71
C TRP A 62 12.98 8.09 1.62
N MET A 63 12.80 7.50 2.79
CA MET A 63 13.87 7.20 3.73
C MET A 63 14.05 5.69 3.91
N GLN A 64 15.27 5.20 3.87
CA GLN A 64 15.53 3.79 4.17
C GLN A 64 15.40 3.52 5.68
N LYS A 65 14.54 2.58 6.06
CA LYS A 65 14.35 2.09 7.43
C LYS A 65 14.81 0.63 7.50
N LYS A 66 16.09 0.42 7.78
CA LYS A 66 16.70 -0.92 7.78
C LYS A 66 16.02 -1.86 8.77
N ASP A 67 15.73 -1.39 9.98
CA ASP A 67 15.09 -2.18 11.03
C ASP A 67 13.63 -2.56 10.67
N LEU A 68 12.98 -1.80 9.80
CA LEU A 68 11.65 -2.08 9.28
C LEU A 68 11.69 -2.73 7.88
N LYS A 69 12.88 -3.02 7.36
CA LYS A 69 13.11 -3.66 6.05
C LYS A 69 12.40 -2.97 4.88
N CYS A 70 12.28 -1.65 4.88
CA CYS A 70 11.56 -0.90 3.85
C CYS A 70 12.19 0.47 3.52
N LEU A 71 11.84 1.02 2.36
CA LEU A 71 11.78 2.45 2.13
C LEU A 71 10.45 2.97 2.66
N LEU A 72 10.50 4.10 3.36
CA LEU A 72 9.33 4.71 4.00
C LEU A 72 9.25 6.19 3.66
N SER A 73 8.07 6.64 3.27
CA SER A 73 7.67 8.04 3.22
C SER A 73 6.48 8.25 4.15
N SER A 74 6.32 9.41 4.73
CA SER A 74 5.16 9.73 5.57
C SER A 74 4.76 11.18 5.47
N GLY A 75 3.47 11.43 5.69
CA GLY A 75 2.90 12.77 5.65
C GLY A 75 1.58 12.85 6.40
N GLN A 76 1.00 14.05 6.42
CA GLN A 76 -0.32 14.32 6.98
C GLN A 76 -1.26 14.71 5.85
N ILE A 77 -2.29 13.91 5.60
CA ILE A 77 -3.31 14.17 4.58
C ILE A 77 -4.67 14.29 5.28
N GLY A 78 -5.23 15.49 5.26
CA GLY A 78 -6.39 15.79 6.09
C GLY A 78 -6.10 15.49 7.57
N ASP A 79 -6.99 14.77 8.22
CA ASP A 79 -6.86 14.36 9.63
C ASP A 79 -6.10 13.05 9.82
N SER A 80 -5.60 12.43 8.74
CA SER A 80 -4.96 11.12 8.78
C SER A 80 -3.46 11.23 8.57
N ARG A 81 -2.69 10.56 9.44
CA ARG A 81 -1.28 10.28 9.15
C ARG A 81 -1.22 9.19 8.09
N VAL A 82 -0.49 9.44 7.02
CA VAL A 82 -0.24 8.46 5.95
C VAL A 82 1.20 7.99 6.03
N ILE A 83 1.39 6.68 6.02
CA ILE A 83 2.70 6.03 5.90
C ILE A 83 2.67 5.23 4.62
N ALA A 84 3.60 5.50 3.71
CA ALA A 84 3.80 4.75 2.48
C ALA A 84 5.09 3.92 2.59
N ILE A 85 5.06 2.64 2.24
CA ILE A 85 6.25 1.79 2.26
C ILE A 85 6.42 1.00 0.97
N LYS A 86 7.71 0.82 0.61
CA LYS A 86 8.16 -0.17 -0.37
C LYS A 86 9.02 -1.18 0.38
N PRO A 87 8.59 -2.46 0.54
CA PRO A 87 9.41 -3.50 1.14
C PRO A 87 10.76 -3.63 0.43
N MET A 88 11.85 -3.68 1.18
CA MET A 88 13.20 -3.90 0.65
C MET A 88 13.65 -5.35 0.84
N THR A 89 12.66 -6.24 0.96
CA THR A 89 12.77 -7.69 0.90
C THR A 89 12.40 -8.19 -0.49
N PHE A 90 12.76 -9.42 -0.85
CA PHE A 90 12.15 -10.05 -2.02
C PHE A 90 10.64 -10.26 -1.82
N MET A 91 9.91 -10.37 -2.93
CA MET A 91 8.45 -10.42 -2.97
C MET A 91 7.84 -11.42 -1.97
N ASN A 92 8.38 -12.63 -1.91
CA ASN A 92 7.91 -13.69 -1.00
C ASN A 92 8.15 -13.43 0.50
N LEU A 93 8.89 -12.37 0.84
CA LEU A 93 9.17 -11.94 2.22
C LEU A 93 8.58 -10.55 2.53
N SER A 94 7.73 -10.01 1.65
CA SER A 94 7.13 -8.66 1.83
C SER A 94 6.35 -8.53 3.13
N GLY A 95 5.76 -9.61 3.63
CA GLY A 95 5.03 -9.64 4.90
C GLY A 95 5.88 -9.29 6.11
N GLU A 96 7.19 -9.57 6.08
CA GLU A 96 8.10 -9.23 7.18
C GLU A 96 8.21 -7.70 7.36
N ALA A 97 8.37 -6.96 6.26
CA ALA A 97 8.42 -5.50 6.30
C ALA A 97 7.06 -4.90 6.73
N VAL A 98 5.96 -5.44 6.20
CA VAL A 98 4.60 -4.98 6.56
C VAL A 98 4.34 -5.21 8.04
N GLN A 99 4.63 -6.41 8.57
CA GLN A 99 4.47 -6.74 9.98
C GLN A 99 5.33 -5.84 10.88
N ALA A 100 6.59 -5.59 10.50
CA ALA A 100 7.49 -4.72 11.26
C ALA A 100 6.94 -3.30 11.37
N VAL A 101 6.44 -2.74 10.25
CA VAL A 101 5.86 -1.38 10.22
C VAL A 101 4.57 -1.30 11.03
N ILE A 102 3.65 -2.26 10.86
CA ILE A 102 2.40 -2.33 11.63
C ILE A 102 2.68 -2.39 13.13
N SER A 103 3.61 -3.25 13.55
CA SER A 103 3.97 -3.41 14.95
C SER A 103 4.62 -2.15 15.53
N PHE A 104 5.53 -1.53 14.77
CA PHE A 104 6.25 -0.33 15.22
C PHE A 104 5.32 0.90 15.37
N TYR A 105 4.45 1.13 14.38
CA TYR A 105 3.54 2.29 14.38
C TYR A 105 2.18 1.98 14.99
N LYS A 106 1.94 0.74 15.45
CA LYS A 106 0.67 0.28 16.04
C LYS A 106 -0.53 0.54 15.13
N ILE A 107 -0.39 0.18 13.86
CA ILE A 107 -1.41 0.41 12.84
C ILE A 107 -2.42 -0.75 12.86
N ASP A 108 -3.71 -0.43 12.79
CA ASP A 108 -4.75 -1.43 12.58
C ASP A 108 -4.64 -2.02 11.16
N PRO A 109 -4.54 -3.36 10.98
CA PRO A 109 -4.48 -3.98 9.66
C PRO A 109 -5.64 -3.62 8.72
N THR A 110 -6.81 -3.24 9.24
CA THR A 110 -7.94 -2.77 8.43
C THR A 110 -7.68 -1.41 7.76
N ARG A 111 -6.69 -0.67 8.23
CA ARG A 111 -6.24 0.60 7.65
C ARG A 111 -5.03 0.44 6.73
N LEU A 112 -4.87 -0.71 6.14
CA LEU A 112 -3.83 -1.03 5.18
C LEU A 112 -4.43 -1.13 3.78
N ALA A 113 -3.75 -0.54 2.79
CA ALA A 113 -3.98 -0.78 1.37
C ALA A 113 -2.70 -1.27 0.70
N VAL A 114 -2.78 -2.41 0.00
CA VAL A 114 -1.68 -3.03 -0.75
C VAL A 114 -1.92 -2.87 -2.24
N ILE A 115 -0.93 -2.33 -2.94
CA ILE A 115 -0.92 -2.14 -4.39
C ILE A 115 -0.04 -3.23 -5.01
N HIS A 116 -0.60 -4.02 -5.92
CA HIS A 116 0.12 -5.14 -6.54
C HIS A 116 -0.40 -5.47 -7.94
N ASP A 117 0.39 -6.20 -8.71
CA ASP A 117 -0.01 -6.78 -10.00
C ASP A 117 -0.97 -7.96 -9.83
N GLU A 118 -1.83 -8.17 -10.81
CA GLU A 118 -2.77 -9.28 -10.87
C GLU A 118 -2.90 -9.83 -12.28
N LEU A 119 -2.54 -11.12 -12.43
CA LEU A 119 -2.55 -11.79 -13.72
C LEU A 119 -3.94 -12.16 -14.25
N ASP A 120 -4.89 -12.36 -13.33
CA ASP A 120 -6.27 -12.75 -13.66
C ASP A 120 -7.15 -11.54 -14.01
N ILE A 121 -6.52 -10.36 -14.11
CA ILE A 121 -7.16 -9.11 -14.52
C ILE A 121 -6.42 -8.60 -15.75
N ASP A 122 -7.18 -8.25 -16.80
CA ASP A 122 -6.63 -7.71 -18.02
C ASP A 122 -5.95 -6.35 -17.77
N PHE A 123 -4.85 -6.09 -18.47
CA PHE A 123 -4.23 -4.78 -18.49
C PHE A 123 -5.26 -3.73 -18.94
N GLY A 124 -5.32 -2.63 -18.21
CA GLY A 124 -6.35 -1.60 -18.40
C GLY A 124 -7.37 -1.54 -17.26
N GLN A 125 -7.43 -2.57 -16.42
CA GLN A 125 -8.37 -2.63 -15.29
C GLN A 125 -7.65 -2.60 -13.95
N ILE A 126 -8.30 -1.98 -12.96
CA ILE A 126 -7.93 -2.02 -11.54
C ILE A 126 -9.14 -2.54 -10.77
N ARG A 127 -8.94 -3.54 -9.91
CA ARG A 127 -10.02 -4.06 -9.04
C ARG A 127 -9.69 -3.83 -7.57
N LEU A 128 -10.64 -3.22 -6.86
CA LEU A 128 -10.52 -2.87 -5.46
C LEU A 128 -11.31 -3.86 -4.61
N ARG A 129 -10.66 -4.50 -3.65
CA ARG A 129 -11.28 -5.51 -2.77
C ARG A 129 -10.61 -5.49 -1.40
N VAL A 130 -11.38 -5.86 -0.38
CA VAL A 130 -10.86 -6.23 0.94
C VAL A 130 -10.77 -7.74 1.02
N GLY A 131 -9.62 -8.26 1.48
CA GLY A 131 -9.43 -9.70 1.63
C GLY A 131 -9.35 -10.50 0.32
N GLY A 132 -9.62 -11.80 0.40
CA GLY A 132 -9.62 -12.75 -0.72
C GLY A 132 -8.30 -13.51 -0.91
N SER A 133 -8.30 -14.50 -1.82
CA SER A 133 -7.13 -15.34 -2.09
C SER A 133 -5.96 -14.55 -2.68
N SER A 134 -4.76 -15.10 -2.58
CA SER A 134 -3.56 -14.48 -3.19
C SER A 134 -3.47 -14.65 -4.70
N ALA A 135 -4.35 -15.46 -5.33
CA ALA A 135 -4.30 -15.79 -6.76
C ALA A 135 -2.88 -16.17 -7.26
N GLY A 136 -2.09 -16.81 -6.39
CA GLY A 136 -0.70 -17.19 -6.68
C GLY A 136 0.33 -16.07 -6.48
N HIS A 137 -0.05 -14.86 -6.15
CA HIS A 137 0.87 -13.74 -5.94
C HIS A 137 1.65 -13.91 -4.62
N ASN A 138 2.97 -14.15 -4.70
CA ASN A 138 3.82 -14.48 -3.54
C ASN A 138 3.87 -13.36 -2.49
N GLY A 139 3.85 -12.09 -2.91
CA GLY A 139 3.83 -10.96 -1.99
C GLY A 139 2.53 -10.88 -1.18
N ILE A 140 1.39 -11.07 -1.83
CA ILE A 140 0.09 -11.11 -1.16
C ILE A 140 0.02 -12.30 -0.20
N LYS A 141 0.50 -13.48 -0.62
CA LYS A 141 0.60 -14.64 0.27
C LYS A 141 1.42 -14.34 1.51
N SER A 142 2.59 -13.70 1.34
CA SER A 142 3.48 -13.31 2.43
C SER A 142 2.83 -12.31 3.39
N VAL A 143 2.18 -11.26 2.86
CA VAL A 143 1.47 -10.25 3.66
C VAL A 143 0.31 -10.90 4.43
N THR A 144 -0.50 -11.73 3.76
CA THR A 144 -1.64 -12.41 4.40
C THR A 144 -1.21 -13.35 5.53
N ILE A 145 -0.11 -14.08 5.35
CA ILE A 145 0.45 -14.94 6.42
C ILE A 145 0.88 -14.09 7.62
N ALA A 146 1.45 -12.91 7.39
CA ALA A 146 1.98 -12.06 8.44
C ALA A 146 0.89 -11.33 9.25
N ILE A 147 -0.18 -10.85 8.59
CA ILE A 147 -1.13 -9.92 9.21
C ILE A 147 -2.61 -10.30 9.05
N GLY A 148 -2.92 -11.44 8.42
CA GLY A 148 -4.30 -11.84 8.12
C GLY A 148 -4.86 -11.21 6.84
N GLU A 149 -6.16 -11.38 6.56
CA GLU A 149 -6.80 -11.05 5.27
C GLU A 149 -7.54 -9.70 5.25
N GLY A 150 -7.71 -9.03 6.37
CA GLY A 150 -8.63 -7.90 6.56
C GLY A 150 -8.19 -6.56 5.94
N TYR A 151 -7.26 -6.54 4.98
CA TYR A 151 -6.72 -5.32 4.38
C TYR A 151 -7.24 -5.06 2.97
N GLY A 152 -7.20 -3.77 2.55
CA GLY A 152 -7.57 -3.35 1.20
C GLY A 152 -6.52 -3.73 0.16
N ARG A 153 -6.95 -4.11 -1.04
CA ARG A 153 -6.09 -4.48 -2.17
C ARG A 153 -6.46 -3.68 -3.41
N ILE A 154 -5.47 -3.00 -3.98
CA ILE A 154 -5.53 -2.34 -5.28
C ILE A 154 -4.84 -3.29 -6.26
N ARG A 155 -5.66 -4.09 -6.97
CA ARG A 155 -5.23 -5.16 -7.86
C ARG A 155 -5.12 -4.61 -9.28
N ILE A 156 -3.90 -4.38 -9.75
CA ILE A 156 -3.62 -3.81 -11.07
C ILE A 156 -3.52 -4.92 -12.09
N GLY A 157 -4.40 -4.93 -13.07
CA GLY A 157 -4.38 -5.91 -14.15
C GLY A 157 -3.12 -5.79 -14.99
N VAL A 158 -2.42 -6.91 -15.15
CA VAL A 158 -1.25 -7.06 -16.03
C VAL A 158 -1.43 -8.18 -17.05
N GLY A 159 -2.57 -8.88 -17.01
CA GLY A 159 -2.94 -9.92 -17.95
C GLY A 159 -3.47 -9.40 -19.29
N PRO A 160 -3.84 -10.32 -20.21
CA PRO A 160 -3.55 -11.72 -20.14
C PRO A 160 -2.09 -12.04 -20.44
N LYS A 161 -1.59 -13.10 -19.83
CA LYS A 161 -0.23 -13.59 -20.03
C LYS A 161 0.01 -14.00 -21.49
N LYS A 162 0.96 -13.39 -22.16
CA LYS A 162 1.33 -13.69 -23.56
C LYS A 162 2.84 -13.90 -23.69
N PRO A 163 3.30 -14.98 -24.38
CA PRO A 163 2.49 -16.10 -24.88
C PRO A 163 1.90 -16.95 -23.74
N VAL A 164 0.80 -17.62 -23.96
CA VAL A 164 0.06 -18.40 -22.93
C VAL A 164 0.96 -19.43 -22.22
N ARG A 165 1.98 -19.96 -22.92
CA ARG A 165 2.91 -20.98 -22.39
C ARG A 165 3.96 -20.42 -21.43
N ILE A 166 4.16 -19.09 -21.33
CA ILE A 166 5.13 -18.52 -20.39
C ILE A 166 4.70 -18.79 -18.95
N LYS A 167 5.63 -19.09 -18.06
CA LYS A 167 5.31 -19.22 -16.64
C LYS A 167 4.87 -17.85 -16.08
N ALA A 168 3.98 -17.87 -15.10
CA ALA A 168 3.49 -16.64 -14.45
C ALA A 168 4.63 -15.80 -13.87
N GLU A 169 5.57 -16.47 -13.19
CA GLU A 169 6.75 -15.84 -12.59
C GLU A 169 7.62 -15.11 -13.64
N ASP A 170 7.87 -15.76 -14.76
CA ASP A 170 8.67 -15.17 -15.86
C ASP A 170 7.95 -13.99 -16.51
N PHE A 171 6.62 -14.05 -16.62
CA PHE A 171 5.84 -12.97 -17.24
C PHE A 171 5.81 -11.69 -16.39
N VAL A 172 5.57 -11.82 -15.09
CA VAL A 172 5.51 -10.63 -14.21
C VAL A 172 6.88 -9.97 -14.02
N LEU A 173 7.96 -10.71 -14.20
CA LEU A 173 9.35 -10.17 -14.19
C LEU A 173 9.75 -9.50 -15.51
N GLN A 174 8.93 -9.59 -16.56
CA GLN A 174 9.15 -8.83 -17.78
C GLN A 174 8.74 -7.36 -17.59
N LYS A 175 9.44 -6.48 -18.30
CA LYS A 175 9.03 -5.07 -18.43
C LYS A 175 7.70 -4.96 -19.17
N PHE A 176 6.96 -3.91 -18.90
CA PHE A 176 5.81 -3.54 -19.72
C PHE A 176 6.24 -3.35 -21.18
N SER A 177 5.42 -3.80 -22.13
CA SER A 177 5.60 -3.52 -23.55
C SER A 177 5.51 -2.02 -23.84
N GLU A 178 6.00 -1.56 -24.98
CA GLU A 178 5.93 -0.14 -25.36
C GLU A 178 4.48 0.40 -25.31
N ALA A 179 3.51 -0.37 -25.80
CA ALA A 179 2.11 0.01 -25.76
C ALA A 179 1.57 0.12 -24.32
N GLU A 180 1.96 -0.81 -23.44
CA GLU A 180 1.59 -0.75 -22.02
C GLU A 180 2.28 0.43 -21.31
N GLN A 181 3.55 0.69 -21.61
CA GLN A 181 4.32 1.82 -21.05
C GLN A 181 3.66 3.17 -21.33
N GLN A 182 3.10 3.37 -22.53
CA GLN A 182 2.37 4.59 -22.90
C GLN A 182 1.13 4.83 -22.01
N GLN A 183 0.60 3.79 -21.38
CA GLN A 183 -0.57 3.88 -20.51
C GLN A 183 -0.23 3.99 -19.00
N LEU A 184 1.05 3.89 -18.62
CA LEU A 184 1.44 3.91 -17.19
C LEU A 184 1.10 5.24 -16.51
N SER A 185 1.12 6.36 -17.22
CA SER A 185 0.69 7.65 -16.67
C SER A 185 -0.80 7.69 -16.36
N ASN A 186 -1.64 7.05 -17.18
CA ASN A 186 -3.07 6.91 -16.91
C ASN A 186 -3.32 5.98 -15.72
N LEU A 187 -2.59 4.86 -15.66
CA LEU A 187 -2.62 3.94 -14.53
C LEU A 187 -2.30 4.65 -13.20
N THR A 188 -1.16 5.35 -13.15
CA THR A 188 -0.74 6.02 -11.90
C THR A 188 -1.69 7.14 -11.50
N ARG A 189 -2.25 7.87 -12.46
CA ARG A 189 -3.30 8.88 -12.21
C ARG A 189 -4.54 8.25 -11.57
N GLU A 190 -5.01 7.12 -12.09
CA GLU A 190 -6.18 6.43 -11.55
C GLU A 190 -5.91 5.85 -10.15
N VAL A 191 -4.72 5.24 -9.93
CA VAL A 191 -4.33 4.77 -8.60
C VAL A 191 -4.26 5.93 -7.60
N ASN A 192 -3.74 7.10 -8.00
CA ASN A 192 -3.70 8.29 -7.14
C ASN A 192 -5.12 8.76 -6.77
N ALA A 193 -6.07 8.72 -7.71
CA ALA A 193 -7.48 9.04 -7.42
C ALA A 193 -8.08 8.06 -6.40
N ILE A 194 -7.84 6.75 -6.58
CA ILE A 194 -8.27 5.70 -5.65
C ILE A 194 -7.69 5.91 -4.25
N LEU A 195 -6.38 6.19 -4.16
CA LEU A 195 -5.72 6.44 -2.88
C LEU A 195 -6.28 7.69 -2.20
N SER A 196 -6.53 8.76 -2.96
CA SER A 196 -7.15 9.98 -2.44
C SER A 196 -8.55 9.70 -1.91
N GLU A 197 -9.39 8.97 -2.63
CA GLU A 197 -10.72 8.57 -2.15
C GLU A 197 -10.64 7.75 -0.87
N TYR A 198 -9.72 6.79 -0.79
CA TYR A 198 -9.53 5.98 0.42
C TYR A 198 -9.08 6.82 1.61
N LEU A 199 -8.16 7.77 1.41
CA LEU A 199 -7.61 8.59 2.48
C LEU A 199 -8.61 9.63 3.03
N TYR A 200 -9.46 10.19 2.16
CA TYR A 200 -10.51 11.14 2.55
C TYR A 200 -11.84 10.46 2.87
N GLY A 201 -12.04 9.22 2.43
CA GLY A 201 -13.23 8.42 2.69
C GLY A 201 -13.19 7.70 4.03
N ALA A 202 -14.34 7.19 4.46
CA ALA A 202 -14.43 6.41 5.70
C ALA A 202 -14.08 4.92 5.49
N GLN A 203 -14.15 4.42 4.26
CA GLN A 203 -14.02 3.01 3.93
C GLN A 203 -13.17 2.81 2.68
N PHE A 204 -12.52 1.63 2.60
CA PHE A 204 -11.81 1.22 1.40
C PHE A 204 -12.81 0.97 0.26
N PRO A 205 -12.62 1.55 -0.95
CA PRO A 205 -13.54 1.38 -2.06
C PRO A 205 -13.61 -0.09 -2.54
N HIS A 206 -14.75 -0.48 -3.13
CA HIS A 206 -15.00 -1.86 -3.55
C HIS A 206 -15.62 -1.87 -4.95
N ASP A 207 -14.83 -1.57 -5.97
CA ASP A 207 -15.27 -1.44 -7.36
C ASP A 207 -14.23 -1.95 -8.38
N THR A 208 -14.49 -1.71 -9.64
CA THR A 208 -13.58 -1.97 -10.76
C THR A 208 -13.49 -0.71 -11.61
N ARG A 209 -12.27 -0.29 -11.94
CA ARG A 209 -11.99 0.89 -12.75
C ARG A 209 -11.19 0.54 -13.98
N ASN A 210 -11.33 1.38 -15.02
CA ASN A 210 -10.52 1.31 -16.22
C ASN A 210 -9.63 2.55 -16.30
N PHE A 211 -8.38 2.35 -16.71
CA PHE A 211 -7.43 3.45 -16.93
C PHE A 211 -7.02 3.62 -18.40
N LEU A 212 -7.45 2.73 -19.29
CA LEU A 212 -7.27 2.90 -20.72
C LEU A 212 -8.23 3.98 -21.23
N VAL A 213 -7.70 4.90 -22.00
CA VAL A 213 -8.42 5.98 -22.68
C VAL A 213 -8.40 5.74 -24.18
#